data_3551c77e4e74408d830e2108c093607a
#
_entry.id   3551c77e4e74408d830e2108c093607a
#
_cell.length_a   1.000
_cell.length_b   1.000
_cell.length_c   1.000
_cell.angle_alpha   90.00
_cell.angle_beta   90.00
_cell.angle_gamma   90.00
#
_symmetry.space_group_name_H-M   'P 1'
#
loop_
_entity.id
_entity.type
_entity.pdbx_description
1 polymer ?
#
loop_
_entity_poly.entity_id
_entity_poly.type
_entity_poly.pdbx_seq_one_letter_code
_entity_poly.pdbx_strand_id
1 'polypeptide(L)'
;HMRIPQNQIDLLQDISKVNENIIGILSAGSAIEMPWHTCCKAILHGYLNGQAGASATLDILTGKVNPSGRLAETYPISYEQTPAFRYYPSNEKTSEYRESVYVGYRYYDTSKVRVQFPFGFGLSYTEFTYSDLIIKEDGIKVSVTNTGDRDGAEVVQMYVGLPNAIVFRPEKELKGFAKVYLKAGESRQIRIPFDDKTFRYWNIKTGQWEIETGTYQIMVGASVADIRLTGMTERTGNSKGYPYNPAKMPYYYTGIVQKISDEEFRELLGHEIPNRRWSGNLEINDAICQ
;
A
#
# COMPACT_ATOMS: atom_id res chain seq x y z
N HIS A 1 -6.66 1.79 -18.71
CA HIS A 1 -5.55 2.72 -18.45
C HIS A 1 -5.85 3.57 -17.22
N MET A 2 -4.82 4.08 -16.59
CA MET A 2 -4.91 4.89 -15.37
C MET A 2 -4.78 6.39 -15.64
N ARG A 3 -5.20 6.88 -16.80
CA ARG A 3 -5.00 8.28 -17.24
C ARG A 3 -6.29 9.08 -17.13
N ILE A 4 -6.19 10.34 -16.72
CA ILE A 4 -7.26 11.31 -16.88
C ILE A 4 -7.36 11.75 -18.35
N PRO A 5 -8.47 12.35 -18.80
CA PRO A 5 -8.60 12.86 -20.17
C PRO A 5 -7.47 13.83 -20.57
N GLN A 6 -6.98 13.68 -21.78
CA GLN A 6 -5.82 14.47 -22.26
C GLN A 6 -6.08 15.97 -22.22
N ASN A 7 -7.28 16.42 -22.55
CA ASN A 7 -7.66 17.84 -22.49
C ASN A 7 -7.54 18.47 -21.09
N GLN A 8 -7.68 17.67 -20.02
CA GLN A 8 -7.45 18.16 -18.66
C GLN A 8 -5.94 18.33 -18.39
N ILE A 9 -5.12 17.45 -18.92
CA ILE A 9 -3.65 17.55 -18.82
C ILE A 9 -3.18 18.78 -19.59
N ASP A 10 -3.65 18.96 -20.83
CA ASP A 10 -3.29 20.08 -21.69
C ASP A 10 -3.67 21.42 -21.04
N LEU A 11 -4.87 21.50 -20.45
CA LEU A 11 -5.33 22.68 -19.72
C LEU A 11 -4.39 23.03 -18.55
N LEU A 12 -4.03 22.04 -17.73
CA LEU A 12 -3.08 22.25 -16.62
C LEU A 12 -1.71 22.73 -17.11
N GLN A 13 -1.21 22.14 -18.19
CA GLN A 13 0.06 22.53 -18.79
C GLN A 13 0.02 23.95 -19.36
N ASP A 14 -1.08 24.34 -19.99
CA ASP A 14 -1.23 25.69 -20.53
C ASP A 14 -1.37 26.75 -19.44
N ILE A 15 -2.14 26.47 -18.39
CA ILE A 15 -2.24 27.37 -17.22
C ILE A 15 -0.87 27.50 -16.53
N SER A 16 -0.11 26.42 -16.41
CA SER A 16 1.19 26.45 -15.72
C SER A 16 2.24 27.34 -16.42
N LYS A 17 2.07 27.63 -17.71
CA LYS A 17 2.95 28.55 -18.45
C LYS A 17 2.77 30.02 -18.04
N VAL A 18 1.61 30.36 -17.49
CA VAL A 18 1.24 31.76 -17.16
C VAL A 18 0.94 31.97 -15.67
N ASN A 19 0.77 30.89 -14.90
CA ASN A 19 0.50 30.96 -13.47
C ASN A 19 1.18 29.79 -12.75
N GLU A 20 2.09 30.09 -11.86
CA GLU A 20 2.79 29.10 -11.04
C GLU A 20 1.98 28.63 -9.80
N ASN A 21 0.94 29.36 -9.40
CA ASN A 21 0.21 29.11 -8.19
C ASN A 21 -1.05 28.26 -8.46
N ILE A 22 -0.84 27.03 -8.87
CA ILE A 22 -1.89 26.06 -9.17
C ILE A 22 -2.07 25.09 -8.00
N ILE A 23 -3.29 24.91 -7.55
CA ILE A 23 -3.70 23.85 -6.64
C ILE A 23 -4.59 22.89 -7.41
N GLY A 24 -4.13 21.64 -7.56
CA GLY A 24 -4.92 20.58 -8.18
C GLY A 24 -5.89 19.94 -7.18
N ILE A 25 -7.18 19.93 -7.50
CA ILE A 25 -8.17 19.18 -6.74
C ILE A 25 -8.54 17.95 -7.55
N LEU A 26 -8.11 16.79 -7.06
CA LEU A 26 -8.32 15.53 -7.75
C LEU A 26 -9.53 14.79 -7.18
N SER A 27 -10.48 14.46 -8.06
CA SER A 27 -11.60 13.57 -7.76
C SER A 27 -11.48 12.32 -8.64
N ALA A 28 -11.01 11.25 -8.05
CA ALA A 28 -10.83 9.96 -8.70
C ALA A 28 -11.05 8.83 -7.70
N GLY A 29 -11.63 7.73 -8.13
CA GLY A 29 -11.96 6.59 -7.25
C GLY A 29 -10.77 5.69 -6.90
N SER A 30 -9.64 5.85 -7.61
CA SER A 30 -8.42 5.07 -7.41
C SER A 30 -7.19 5.82 -7.90
N ALA A 31 -6.01 5.23 -7.74
CA ALA A 31 -4.75 5.77 -8.23
C ALA A 31 -4.79 6.02 -9.75
N ILE A 32 -4.22 7.13 -10.15
CA ILE A 32 -4.06 7.53 -11.56
C ILE A 32 -2.60 7.86 -11.87
N GLU A 33 -2.23 7.82 -13.13
CA GLU A 33 -0.97 8.39 -13.61
C GLU A 33 -1.01 9.92 -13.52
N MET A 34 0.05 10.50 -12.99
CA MET A 34 0.11 11.95 -12.74
C MET A 34 1.33 12.62 -13.36
N PRO A 35 1.56 12.51 -14.70
CA PRO A 35 2.69 13.16 -15.37
C PRO A 35 2.63 14.68 -15.26
N TRP A 36 1.49 15.24 -14.96
CA TRP A 36 1.17 16.64 -14.78
C TRP A 36 1.38 17.17 -13.36
N HIS A 37 1.75 16.33 -12.39
CA HIS A 37 1.83 16.73 -10.98
C HIS A 37 2.74 17.92 -10.72
N THR A 38 3.79 18.08 -11.52
CA THR A 38 4.73 19.21 -11.43
C THR A 38 4.14 20.55 -11.85
N CYS A 39 2.99 20.56 -12.53
CA CYS A 39 2.26 21.80 -12.85
C CYS A 39 1.58 22.40 -11.62
N CYS A 40 1.42 21.62 -10.53
CA CYS A 40 0.71 22.03 -9.32
C CYS A 40 1.67 22.22 -8.15
N LYS A 41 1.56 23.32 -7.41
CA LYS A 41 2.28 23.51 -6.14
C LYS A 41 1.71 22.64 -5.01
N ALA A 42 0.42 22.33 -5.08
CA ALA A 42 -0.24 21.43 -4.14
C ALA A 42 -1.32 20.62 -4.86
N ILE A 43 -1.56 19.42 -4.37
CA ILE A 43 -2.62 18.56 -4.86
C ILE A 43 -3.44 18.08 -3.66
N LEU A 44 -4.76 18.30 -3.71
CA LEU A 44 -5.70 17.76 -2.75
C LEU A 44 -6.49 16.64 -3.42
N HIS A 45 -6.34 15.42 -2.92
CA HIS A 45 -7.07 14.26 -3.43
C HIS A 45 -8.28 13.98 -2.55
N GLY A 46 -9.47 14.20 -3.11
CA GLY A 46 -10.74 14.01 -2.41
C GLY A 46 -11.37 12.65 -2.59
N TYR A 47 -10.80 11.78 -3.43
CA TYR A 47 -11.45 10.52 -3.84
C TYR A 47 -12.88 10.77 -4.36
N LEU A 48 -13.87 10.09 -3.82
CA LEU A 48 -15.29 10.26 -4.12
C LEU A 48 -15.93 11.07 -2.98
N ASN A 49 -15.92 12.38 -3.14
CA ASN A 49 -16.50 13.29 -2.16
C ASN A 49 -18.03 13.11 -2.10
N GLY A 50 -18.56 13.02 -0.89
CA GLY A 50 -19.99 13.01 -0.64
C GLY A 50 -20.61 14.41 -0.69
N GLN A 51 -21.82 14.53 -0.16
CA GLN A 51 -22.62 15.75 -0.17
C GLN A 51 -21.89 16.99 0.40
N ALA A 52 -21.06 16.82 1.43
CA ALA A 52 -20.30 17.89 2.06
C ALA A 52 -18.90 18.10 1.45
N GLY A 53 -18.55 17.44 0.35
CA GLY A 53 -17.20 17.43 -0.23
C GLY A 53 -16.69 18.81 -0.62
N ALA A 54 -17.54 19.66 -1.20
CA ALA A 54 -17.14 21.00 -1.61
C ALA A 54 -16.77 21.88 -0.40
N SER A 55 -17.58 21.87 0.66
CA SER A 55 -17.29 22.63 1.88
C SER A 55 -16.06 22.11 2.62
N ALA A 56 -15.88 20.79 2.70
CA ALA A 56 -14.69 20.17 3.29
C ALA A 56 -13.42 20.54 2.52
N THR A 57 -13.46 20.53 1.19
CA THR A 57 -12.36 20.97 0.32
C THR A 57 -12.01 22.44 0.61
N LEU A 58 -13.01 23.33 0.68
CA LEU A 58 -12.80 24.74 0.94
C LEU A 58 -12.21 24.97 2.34
N ASP A 59 -12.66 24.26 3.36
CA ASP A 59 -12.13 24.35 4.73
C ASP A 59 -10.63 23.98 4.79
N ILE A 60 -10.20 23.00 4.01
CA ILE A 60 -8.78 22.64 3.88
C ILE A 60 -8.03 23.74 3.12
N LEU A 61 -8.50 24.16 1.95
CA LEU A 61 -7.81 25.14 1.12
C LEU A 61 -7.62 26.49 1.81
N THR A 62 -8.57 26.87 2.67
CA THR A 62 -8.50 28.12 3.45
C THR A 62 -7.73 27.97 4.77
N GLY A 63 -7.25 26.78 5.09
CA GLY A 63 -6.53 26.48 6.33
C GLY A 63 -7.41 26.46 7.59
N LYS A 64 -8.73 26.48 7.44
CA LYS A 64 -9.69 26.33 8.56
C LYS A 64 -9.59 24.93 9.18
N VAL A 65 -9.32 23.92 8.36
CA VAL A 65 -9.08 22.54 8.77
C VAL A 65 -7.69 22.10 8.28
N ASN A 66 -6.89 21.54 9.18
CA ASN A 66 -5.61 20.95 8.84
C ASN A 66 -5.84 19.53 8.25
N PRO A 67 -5.37 19.24 7.01
CA PRO A 67 -5.54 17.92 6.41
C PRO A 67 -4.83 16.85 7.23
N SER A 68 -5.45 15.69 7.37
CA SER A 68 -4.89 14.55 8.11
C SER A 68 -5.22 13.21 7.45
N GLY A 69 -5.66 13.23 6.21
CA GLY A 69 -5.85 12.04 5.39
C GLY A 69 -4.52 11.43 4.96
N ARG A 70 -4.53 10.12 4.71
CA ARG A 70 -3.39 9.38 4.16
C ARG A 70 -3.87 8.57 2.97
N LEU A 71 -3.04 8.46 1.94
CA LEU A 71 -3.35 7.65 0.76
C LEU A 71 -3.52 6.19 1.17
N ALA A 72 -4.68 5.62 0.84
CA ALA A 72 -5.00 4.22 1.11
C ALA A 72 -4.44 3.25 0.06
N GLU A 73 -3.76 3.78 -0.95
CA GLU A 73 -3.15 3.04 -2.04
C GLU A 73 -1.85 3.70 -2.51
N THR A 74 -1.04 2.96 -3.27
CA THR A 74 0.18 3.47 -3.89
C THR A 74 -0.15 4.07 -5.27
N TYR A 75 0.41 5.23 -5.57
CA TYR A 75 0.32 5.86 -6.89
C TYR A 75 1.56 5.49 -7.72
N PRO A 76 1.46 4.58 -8.69
CA PRO A 76 2.57 4.28 -9.59
C PRO A 76 2.86 5.45 -10.52
N ILE A 77 4.06 5.50 -11.10
CA ILE A 77 4.40 6.50 -12.12
C ILE A 77 3.66 6.19 -13.42
N SER A 78 3.49 4.90 -13.76
CA SER A 78 2.75 4.47 -14.94
C SER A 78 2.01 3.15 -14.70
N TYR A 79 1.01 2.89 -15.51
CA TYR A 79 0.21 1.65 -15.50
C TYR A 79 1.07 0.40 -15.70
N GLU A 80 2.09 0.50 -16.56
CA GLU A 80 3.01 -0.60 -16.87
C GLU A 80 3.81 -1.08 -15.64
N GLN A 81 3.92 -0.25 -14.61
CA GLN A 81 4.58 -0.60 -13.35
C GLN A 81 3.69 -1.36 -12.37
N THR A 82 2.40 -1.53 -12.67
CA THR A 82 1.51 -2.26 -11.76
C THR A 82 1.82 -3.76 -11.74
N PRO A 83 1.66 -4.46 -10.61
CA PRO A 83 2.03 -5.88 -10.51
C PRO A 83 1.26 -6.77 -11.49
N ALA A 84 0.00 -6.43 -11.77
CA ALA A 84 -0.88 -7.19 -12.65
C ALA A 84 -0.80 -6.78 -14.14
N PHE A 85 0.04 -5.81 -14.51
CA PHE A 85 0.05 -5.23 -15.87
C PHE A 85 0.08 -6.27 -17.01
N ARG A 86 0.88 -7.35 -16.85
CA ARG A 86 1.02 -8.38 -17.86
C ARG A 86 -0.12 -9.40 -17.90
N TYR A 87 -0.95 -9.41 -16.87
CA TYR A 87 -2.00 -10.42 -16.63
C TYR A 87 -3.40 -9.81 -16.59
N TYR A 88 -3.49 -8.49 -16.79
CA TYR A 88 -4.73 -7.74 -16.88
C TYR A 88 -4.78 -6.90 -18.18
N PRO A 89 -5.87 -6.92 -18.95
CA PRO A 89 -7.09 -7.67 -18.69
C PRO A 89 -6.89 -9.18 -18.76
N SER A 90 -7.86 -9.94 -18.22
CA SER A 90 -7.83 -11.41 -18.21
C SER A 90 -7.84 -12.01 -19.61
N ASN A 91 -7.44 -13.27 -19.71
CA ASN A 91 -7.69 -14.09 -20.90
C ASN A 91 -9.18 -14.39 -21.06
N GLU A 92 -9.57 -15.02 -22.17
CA GLU A 92 -10.98 -15.34 -22.48
C GLU A 92 -11.72 -16.02 -21.31
N LYS A 93 -11.11 -17.00 -20.66
CA LYS A 93 -11.73 -17.80 -19.58
C LYS A 93 -11.10 -17.59 -18.20
N THR A 94 -9.88 -17.06 -18.10
CA THR A 94 -9.13 -17.05 -16.85
C THR A 94 -8.65 -15.66 -16.46
N SER A 95 -8.80 -15.31 -15.17
CA SER A 95 -8.12 -14.21 -14.53
C SER A 95 -7.02 -14.77 -13.64
N GLU A 96 -5.76 -14.47 -13.96
CA GLU A 96 -4.59 -15.02 -13.28
C GLU A 96 -4.00 -14.00 -12.32
N TYR A 97 -4.20 -14.22 -11.02
CA TYR A 97 -3.66 -13.36 -9.95
C TYR A 97 -2.23 -13.79 -9.59
N ARG A 98 -1.33 -13.68 -10.57
CA ARG A 98 0.06 -14.12 -10.42
C ARG A 98 0.83 -13.33 -9.38
N GLU A 99 0.42 -12.10 -9.12
CA GLU A 99 1.03 -11.26 -8.10
C GLU A 99 0.88 -11.80 -6.68
N SER A 100 -0.10 -12.69 -6.42
CA SER A 100 -0.33 -13.31 -5.12
C SER A 100 -0.42 -12.26 -4.00
N VAL A 101 0.42 -12.32 -2.97
CA VAL A 101 0.44 -11.36 -1.84
C VAL A 101 1.05 -10.01 -2.19
N TYR A 102 1.68 -9.87 -3.37
CA TYR A 102 2.37 -8.65 -3.78
C TYR A 102 1.42 -7.66 -4.45
N VAL A 103 0.47 -7.15 -3.69
CA VAL A 103 -0.53 -6.16 -4.12
C VAL A 103 -0.19 -4.78 -3.56
N GLY A 104 -0.33 -3.72 -4.36
CA GLY A 104 -0.07 -2.35 -3.96
C GLY A 104 1.33 -2.16 -3.40
N TYR A 105 1.47 -1.47 -2.26
CA TYR A 105 2.77 -1.16 -1.66
C TYR A 105 3.62 -2.41 -1.35
N ARG A 106 3.00 -3.55 -1.09
CA ARG A 106 3.71 -4.81 -0.85
C ARG A 106 4.58 -5.20 -2.03
N TYR A 107 4.07 -4.98 -3.25
CA TYR A 107 4.84 -5.16 -4.48
C TYR A 107 5.91 -4.08 -4.65
N TYR A 108 5.49 -2.80 -4.70
CA TYR A 108 6.40 -1.71 -5.04
C TYR A 108 7.58 -1.62 -4.08
N ASP A 109 7.33 -1.84 -2.80
CA ASP A 109 8.34 -1.77 -1.76
C ASP A 109 9.29 -2.96 -1.80
N THR A 110 8.77 -4.20 -1.95
CA THR A 110 9.60 -5.40 -2.03
C THR A 110 10.43 -5.44 -3.31
N SER A 111 9.83 -5.11 -4.45
CA SER A 111 10.50 -5.11 -5.76
C SER A 111 11.31 -3.84 -6.03
N LYS A 112 11.35 -2.88 -5.08
CA LYS A 112 12.06 -1.59 -5.19
C LYS A 112 11.65 -0.78 -6.41
N VAL A 113 10.38 -0.85 -6.78
CA VAL A 113 9.82 -0.08 -7.90
C VAL A 113 9.50 1.34 -7.42
N ARG A 114 10.07 2.33 -8.10
CA ARG A 114 9.82 3.73 -7.79
C ARG A 114 8.36 4.09 -8.06
N VAL A 115 7.75 4.83 -7.12
CA VAL A 115 6.35 5.25 -7.19
C VAL A 115 6.23 6.77 -7.16
N GLN A 116 5.10 7.30 -7.60
CA GLN A 116 4.81 8.74 -7.54
C GLN A 116 4.48 9.17 -6.11
N PHE A 117 3.57 8.46 -5.46
CA PHE A 117 3.25 8.65 -4.04
C PHE A 117 3.10 7.27 -3.37
N PRO A 118 3.78 7.05 -2.24
CA PRO A 118 3.71 5.77 -1.54
C PRO A 118 2.39 5.62 -0.77
N PHE A 119 2.04 4.38 -0.47
CA PHE A 119 0.95 4.07 0.46
C PHE A 119 1.16 4.74 1.82
N GLY A 120 0.10 5.27 2.39
CA GLY A 120 0.14 5.94 3.68
C GLY A 120 0.62 7.39 3.63
N PHE A 121 1.07 7.89 2.47
CA PHE A 121 1.54 9.26 2.30
C PHE A 121 0.43 10.29 2.50
N GLY A 122 0.78 11.44 3.05
CA GLY A 122 -0.06 12.61 3.15
C GLY A 122 0.66 13.71 3.92
N LEU A 123 0.40 14.95 3.51
CA LEU A 123 0.97 16.14 4.13
C LEU A 123 0.03 16.74 5.18
N SER A 124 0.58 17.61 6.02
CA SER A 124 -0.14 18.37 7.04
C SER A 124 0.34 19.82 7.01
N TYR A 125 -0.42 20.73 7.60
CA TYR A 125 0.01 22.12 7.83
C TYR A 125 0.82 22.28 9.11
N THR A 126 1.14 21.17 9.79
CA THR A 126 2.02 21.09 10.96
C THR A 126 2.97 19.92 10.82
N GLU A 127 3.94 19.81 11.71
CA GLU A 127 4.96 18.77 11.69
C GLU A 127 4.85 17.87 12.92
N PHE A 128 5.21 16.59 12.77
CA PHE A 128 5.20 15.63 13.86
C PHE A 128 6.53 14.91 13.96
N THR A 129 6.99 14.68 15.18
CA THR A 129 8.15 13.84 15.48
C THR A 129 7.74 12.62 16.28
N TYR A 130 8.52 11.53 16.14
CA TYR A 130 8.28 10.28 16.83
C TYR A 130 9.49 9.94 17.69
N SER A 131 9.26 9.46 18.92
CA SER A 131 10.32 9.03 19.86
C SER A 131 9.85 7.86 20.72
N ASP A 132 10.75 7.33 21.52
CA ASP A 132 10.48 6.38 22.62
C ASP A 132 9.71 5.13 22.18
N LEU A 133 10.15 4.47 21.10
CA LEU A 133 9.56 3.20 20.70
C LEU A 133 9.85 2.12 21.74
N ILE A 134 8.79 1.62 22.36
CA ILE A 134 8.83 0.51 23.32
C ILE A 134 8.04 -0.64 22.72
N ILE A 135 8.72 -1.76 22.49
CA ILE A 135 8.09 -2.99 21.99
C ILE A 135 7.84 -3.92 23.18
N LYS A 136 6.61 -4.37 23.36
CA LYS A 136 6.18 -5.32 24.37
C LYS A 136 5.63 -6.58 23.71
N GLU A 137 5.30 -7.59 24.50
CA GLU A 137 4.71 -8.83 24.03
C GLU A 137 3.37 -8.60 23.30
N ASP A 138 2.57 -7.65 23.78
CA ASP A 138 1.19 -7.37 23.39
C ASP A 138 1.02 -6.12 22.51
N GLY A 139 2.12 -5.51 22.03
CA GLY A 139 2.05 -4.33 21.16
C GLY A 139 3.23 -3.38 21.33
N ILE A 140 3.10 -2.21 20.72
CA ILE A 140 4.07 -1.13 20.82
C ILE A 140 3.50 0.07 21.55
N LYS A 141 4.41 0.87 22.13
CA LYS A 141 4.14 2.25 22.52
C LYS A 141 5.12 3.17 21.81
N VAL A 142 4.66 4.34 21.42
CA VAL A 142 5.49 5.36 20.76
C VAL A 142 4.99 6.74 21.17
N SER A 143 5.91 7.67 21.44
CA SER A 143 5.60 9.07 21.68
C SER A 143 5.52 9.83 20.37
N VAL A 144 4.46 10.63 20.18
CA VAL A 144 4.26 11.51 19.02
C VAL A 144 4.12 12.94 19.53
N THR A 145 4.88 13.85 18.96
CA THR A 145 4.88 15.27 19.31
C THR A 145 4.54 16.10 18.08
N ASN A 146 3.57 16.98 18.21
CA ASN A 146 3.31 18.03 17.23
C ASN A 146 4.35 19.15 17.47
N THR A 147 5.31 19.28 16.55
CA THR A 147 6.41 20.25 16.67
C THR A 147 6.16 21.56 15.93
N GLY A 148 5.04 21.66 15.20
CA GLY A 148 4.65 22.87 14.50
C GLY A 148 3.78 23.80 15.36
N ASP A 149 3.28 24.85 14.74
CA ASP A 149 2.53 25.95 15.36
C ASP A 149 1.00 25.81 15.20
N ARG A 150 0.52 24.73 14.60
CA ARG A 150 -0.90 24.45 14.36
C ARG A 150 -1.34 23.12 14.95
N ASP A 151 -2.57 23.09 15.40
CA ASP A 151 -3.22 21.83 15.78
C ASP A 151 -3.34 20.91 14.56
N GLY A 152 -3.17 19.60 14.78
CA GLY A 152 -3.25 18.64 13.69
C GLY A 152 -3.43 17.20 14.16
N ALA A 153 -3.70 16.32 13.22
CA ALA A 153 -3.78 14.90 13.51
C ALA A 153 -2.77 14.11 12.66
N GLU A 154 -2.10 13.17 13.33
CA GLU A 154 -1.15 12.26 12.71
C GLU A 154 -1.71 10.84 12.67
N VAL A 155 -1.38 10.09 11.60
CA VAL A 155 -1.68 8.67 11.48
C VAL A 155 -0.38 7.88 11.59
N VAL A 156 -0.13 7.37 12.77
CA VAL A 156 1.04 6.53 13.06
C VAL A 156 0.78 5.13 12.54
N GLN A 157 1.65 4.63 11.67
CA GLN A 157 1.52 3.37 10.97
C GLN A 157 2.60 2.39 11.46
N MET A 158 2.18 1.20 11.89
CA MET A 158 3.06 0.12 12.32
C MET A 158 3.14 -0.95 11.24
N TYR A 159 4.33 -1.15 10.72
CA TYR A 159 4.63 -2.20 9.74
C TYR A 159 5.45 -3.30 10.40
N VAL A 160 5.26 -4.52 9.94
CA VAL A 160 5.99 -5.70 10.41
C VAL A 160 6.60 -6.42 9.22
N GLY A 161 7.87 -6.75 9.32
CA GLY A 161 8.61 -7.57 8.37
C GLY A 161 9.32 -8.74 9.07
N LEU A 162 9.64 -9.78 8.33
CA LEU A 162 10.50 -10.87 8.79
C LEU A 162 11.70 -10.99 7.85
N PRO A 163 12.84 -10.38 8.18
CA PRO A 163 14.08 -10.59 7.45
C PRO A 163 14.44 -12.09 7.44
N ASN A 164 14.91 -12.59 6.30
CA ASN A 164 15.26 -14.00 6.13
C ASN A 164 14.09 -14.99 6.32
N ALA A 165 12.87 -14.58 6.01
CA ALA A 165 11.71 -15.45 6.02
C ALA A 165 11.91 -16.66 5.10
N ILE A 166 11.48 -17.84 5.55
CA ILE A 166 11.53 -19.07 4.75
C ILE A 166 10.34 -19.13 3.78
N VAL A 167 9.21 -18.56 4.19
CA VAL A 167 8.04 -18.41 3.32
C VAL A 167 8.12 -17.06 2.65
N PHE A 168 8.00 -17.00 1.32
CA PHE A 168 8.00 -15.71 0.61
C PHE A 168 6.88 -14.79 1.13
N ARG A 169 7.22 -13.55 1.34
CA ARG A 169 6.31 -12.50 1.84
C ARG A 169 6.80 -11.11 1.44
N PRO A 170 5.95 -10.09 1.51
CA PRO A 170 6.37 -8.71 1.36
C PRO A 170 7.45 -8.32 2.38
N GLU A 171 8.33 -7.40 2.01
CA GLU A 171 9.37 -6.88 2.91
C GLU A 171 8.79 -6.37 4.22
N LYS A 172 7.63 -5.71 4.14
CA LYS A 172 6.86 -5.27 5.31
C LYS A 172 5.37 -5.18 5.00
N GLU A 173 4.57 -5.34 6.03
CA GLU A 173 3.11 -5.24 5.95
C GLU A 173 2.58 -4.33 7.06
N LEU A 174 1.61 -3.47 6.73
CA LEU A 174 0.88 -2.70 7.73
C LEU A 174 0.09 -3.66 8.63
N LYS A 175 0.40 -3.67 9.92
CA LYS A 175 -0.23 -4.56 10.91
C LYS A 175 -0.99 -3.79 11.98
N GLY A 176 -0.88 -2.47 11.99
CA GLY A 176 -1.67 -1.62 12.87
C GLY A 176 -1.45 -0.15 12.60
N PHE A 177 -2.36 0.67 13.02
CA PHE A 177 -2.23 2.11 12.97
C PHE A 177 -3.05 2.78 14.06
N ALA A 178 -2.68 4.01 14.39
CA ALA A 178 -3.46 4.86 15.29
C ALA A 178 -3.48 6.29 14.77
N LYS A 179 -4.65 6.92 14.78
CA LYS A 179 -4.80 8.35 14.50
C LYS A 179 -4.87 9.11 15.82
N VAL A 180 -4.00 10.13 15.97
CA VAL A 180 -3.91 10.96 17.15
C VAL A 180 -4.05 12.43 16.77
N TYR A 181 -4.92 13.15 17.46
CA TYR A 181 -5.03 14.61 17.37
C TYR A 181 -4.16 15.24 18.46
N LEU A 182 -3.33 16.20 18.09
CA LEU A 182 -2.41 16.92 18.97
C LEU A 182 -2.51 18.42 18.75
N LYS A 183 -2.57 19.16 19.83
CA LYS A 183 -2.40 20.62 19.80
C LYS A 183 -0.97 20.97 19.43
N ALA A 184 -0.74 22.20 18.97
CA ALA A 184 0.61 22.72 18.78
C ALA A 184 1.46 22.55 20.06
N GLY A 185 2.63 21.95 19.94
CA GLY A 185 3.53 21.61 21.04
C GLY A 185 3.12 20.42 21.92
N GLU A 186 1.94 19.80 21.68
CA GLU A 186 1.49 18.66 22.48
C GLU A 186 2.26 17.38 22.11
N SER A 187 2.63 16.62 23.14
CA SER A 187 3.19 15.27 23.00
C SER A 187 2.26 14.25 23.64
N ARG A 188 2.08 13.10 23.00
CA ARG A 188 1.26 12.00 23.51
C ARG A 188 1.88 10.65 23.21
N GLN A 189 1.89 9.78 24.21
CA GLN A 189 2.21 8.38 24.00
C GLN A 189 0.97 7.63 23.48
N ILE A 190 1.13 6.95 22.38
CA ILE A 190 0.09 6.08 21.77
C ILE A 190 0.48 4.61 21.91
N ARG A 191 -0.51 3.73 21.90
CA ARG A 191 -0.33 2.28 21.87
C ARG A 191 -0.96 1.71 20.60
N ILE A 192 -0.22 0.83 19.91
CA ILE A 192 -0.74 0.00 18.82
C ILE A 192 -0.60 -1.46 19.27
N PRO A 193 -1.71 -2.18 19.49
CA PRO A 193 -1.65 -3.56 19.95
C PRO A 193 -1.20 -4.50 18.84
N PHE A 194 -0.58 -5.61 19.24
CA PHE A 194 -0.48 -6.78 18.38
C PHE A 194 -1.77 -7.60 18.52
N ASP A 195 -2.24 -8.11 17.41
CA ASP A 195 -3.37 -9.02 17.32
C ASP A 195 -2.92 -10.38 16.75
N ASP A 196 -3.86 -11.30 16.59
CA ASP A 196 -3.62 -12.62 16.01
C ASP A 196 -3.17 -12.58 14.55
N LYS A 197 -3.33 -11.43 13.85
CA LYS A 197 -2.96 -11.23 12.44
C LYS A 197 -1.57 -10.62 12.27
N THR A 198 -0.96 -10.14 13.35
CA THR A 198 0.26 -9.33 13.28
C THR A 198 1.43 -10.10 12.69
N PHE A 199 1.64 -11.35 13.06
CA PHE A 199 2.82 -12.14 12.68
C PHE A 199 2.51 -13.35 11.79
N ARG A 200 1.24 -13.69 11.59
CA ARG A 200 0.80 -14.90 10.91
C ARG A 200 0.89 -14.82 9.39
N TYR A 201 1.06 -15.98 8.77
CA TYR A 201 0.86 -16.23 7.36
C TYR A 201 -0.08 -17.43 7.15
N TRP A 202 -0.69 -17.53 5.98
CA TRP A 202 -1.53 -18.69 5.63
C TRP A 202 -0.66 -19.81 5.06
N ASN A 203 -0.69 -20.98 5.66
CA ASN A 203 0.02 -22.15 5.16
C ASN A 203 -0.95 -23.03 4.35
N ILE A 204 -0.75 -23.08 3.03
CA ILE A 204 -1.61 -23.85 2.11
C ILE A 204 -1.51 -25.37 2.31
N LYS A 205 -0.41 -25.90 2.85
CA LYS A 205 -0.26 -27.33 3.13
C LYS A 205 -1.06 -27.78 4.32
N THR A 206 -1.16 -26.95 5.34
CA THR A 206 -1.87 -27.28 6.58
C THR A 206 -3.29 -26.72 6.59
N GLY A 207 -3.60 -25.78 5.69
CA GLY A 207 -4.88 -25.06 5.67
C GLY A 207 -5.12 -24.22 6.93
N GLN A 208 -4.05 -23.67 7.53
CA GLN A 208 -4.12 -22.94 8.79
C GLN A 208 -3.27 -21.67 8.77
N TRP A 209 -3.62 -20.73 9.65
CA TRP A 209 -2.78 -19.59 9.97
C TRP A 209 -1.64 -20.03 10.88
N GLU A 210 -0.41 -19.76 10.49
CA GLU A 210 0.79 -20.13 11.21
C GLU A 210 1.71 -18.92 11.39
N ILE A 211 2.57 -19.00 12.41
CA ILE A 211 3.62 -18.02 12.68
C ILE A 211 4.96 -18.69 12.41
N GLU A 212 5.81 -18.08 11.62
CA GLU A 212 7.19 -18.51 11.41
C GLU A 212 8.05 -18.07 12.60
N THR A 213 8.85 -18.97 13.15
CA THR A 213 9.81 -18.60 14.20
C THR A 213 10.89 -17.68 13.64
N GLY A 214 11.14 -16.56 14.29
CA GLY A 214 12.17 -15.63 13.88
C GLY A 214 12.16 -14.31 14.59
N THR A 215 13.09 -13.44 14.19
CA THR A 215 13.24 -12.08 14.69
C THR A 215 12.54 -11.12 13.73
N TYR A 216 11.37 -10.65 14.12
CA TYR A 216 10.56 -9.74 13.34
C TYR A 216 11.01 -8.30 13.53
N GLN A 217 11.02 -7.54 12.45
CA GLN A 217 11.28 -6.11 12.46
C GLN A 217 9.96 -5.37 12.60
N ILE A 218 9.88 -4.49 13.60
CA ILE A 218 8.77 -3.57 13.82
C ILE A 218 9.22 -2.20 13.33
N MET A 219 8.48 -1.63 12.39
CA MET A 219 8.78 -0.34 11.78
C MET A 219 7.61 0.60 12.01
N VAL A 220 7.87 1.79 12.51
CA VAL A 220 6.84 2.81 12.81
C VAL A 220 7.12 4.05 11.99
N GLY A 221 6.12 4.53 11.27
CA GLY A 221 6.29 5.66 10.38
C GLY A 221 5.01 6.39 10.03
N ALA A 222 5.16 7.46 9.27
CA ALA A 222 4.05 8.27 8.74
C ALA A 222 3.53 7.75 7.39
N SER A 223 4.32 6.89 6.73
CA SER A 223 3.94 6.16 5.50
C SER A 223 4.84 4.93 5.35
N VAL A 224 4.57 4.09 4.35
CA VAL A 224 5.42 2.94 4.03
C VAL A 224 6.85 3.34 3.64
N ALA A 225 7.04 4.55 3.13
CA ALA A 225 8.33 5.10 2.72
C ALA A 225 8.97 6.05 3.76
N ASP A 226 8.20 6.51 4.74
CA ASP A 226 8.67 7.39 5.82
C ASP A 226 8.65 6.63 7.15
N ILE A 227 9.61 5.69 7.30
CA ILE A 227 9.83 4.95 8.55
C ILE A 227 10.74 5.78 9.44
N ARG A 228 10.28 6.07 10.65
CA ARG A 228 10.94 6.96 11.61
C ARG A 228 11.60 6.22 12.78
N LEU A 229 10.98 5.11 13.20
CA LEU A 229 11.48 4.28 14.28
C LEU A 229 11.45 2.82 13.90
N THR A 230 12.46 2.08 14.36
CA THR A 230 12.57 0.64 14.07
C THR A 230 13.04 -0.10 15.33
N GLY A 231 12.52 -1.29 15.54
CA GLY A 231 12.97 -2.20 16.59
C GLY A 231 12.72 -3.65 16.21
N MET A 232 13.18 -4.57 17.03
CA MET A 232 13.11 -6.01 16.76
C MET A 232 12.33 -6.71 17.88
N THR A 233 11.65 -7.79 17.52
CA THR A 233 10.97 -8.67 18.50
C THR A 233 11.09 -10.13 18.05
N GLU A 234 11.43 -11.01 18.97
CA GLU A 234 11.47 -12.43 18.70
C GLU A 234 10.08 -13.06 18.85
N ARG A 235 9.76 -14.00 17.96
CA ARG A 235 8.54 -14.80 18.07
C ARG A 235 8.87 -16.27 17.87
N THR A 236 8.41 -17.10 18.79
CA THR A 236 8.38 -18.54 18.61
C THR A 236 7.12 -18.87 17.82
N GLY A 237 7.31 -19.46 16.66
CA GLY A 237 6.23 -19.81 15.75
C GLY A 237 5.68 -21.22 16.00
N ASN A 238 4.70 -21.57 15.18
CA ASN A 238 4.04 -22.89 15.20
C ASN A 238 4.01 -23.54 13.82
N SER A 239 4.84 -23.07 12.88
CA SER A 239 4.92 -23.63 11.51
C SER A 239 5.29 -25.11 11.51
N LYS A 240 4.46 -25.91 10.82
CA LYS A 240 4.63 -27.37 10.70
C LYS A 240 5.22 -27.84 9.37
N GLY A 241 5.80 -26.94 8.63
CA GLY A 241 6.42 -27.20 7.32
C GLY A 241 6.22 -26.03 6.39
N TYR A 242 7.09 -25.92 5.42
CA TYR A 242 7.05 -24.80 4.49
C TYR A 242 6.22 -25.14 3.26
N PRO A 243 5.30 -24.28 2.83
CA PRO A 243 4.39 -24.57 1.72
C PRO A 243 5.09 -24.59 0.36
N TYR A 244 6.20 -23.87 0.21
CA TYR A 244 6.81 -23.60 -1.08
C TYR A 244 8.29 -24.02 -1.13
N ASN A 245 8.77 -24.33 -2.35
CA ASN A 245 10.18 -24.59 -2.62
C ASN A 245 10.82 -23.33 -3.25
N PRO A 246 11.75 -22.65 -2.56
CA PRO A 246 12.39 -21.43 -3.09
C PRO A 246 13.09 -21.62 -4.44
N ALA A 247 13.67 -22.79 -4.68
CA ALA A 247 14.36 -23.07 -5.93
C ALA A 247 13.44 -23.12 -7.15
N LYS A 248 12.13 -23.38 -6.94
CA LYS A 248 11.14 -23.43 -8.00
C LYS A 248 10.36 -22.12 -8.17
N MET A 249 10.54 -21.17 -7.25
CA MET A 249 9.73 -19.95 -7.19
C MET A 249 10.56 -18.66 -6.98
N PRO A 250 11.69 -18.48 -7.72
CA PRO A 250 12.64 -17.40 -7.46
C PRO A 250 12.02 -16.00 -7.56
N TYR A 251 11.06 -15.78 -8.47
CA TYR A 251 10.44 -14.49 -8.63
C TYR A 251 9.43 -14.16 -7.52
N TYR A 252 8.78 -15.15 -6.91
CA TYR A 252 7.98 -14.93 -5.70
C TYR A 252 8.85 -14.54 -4.51
N TYR A 253 10.03 -15.16 -4.35
CA TYR A 253 10.95 -14.82 -3.25
C TYR A 253 11.64 -13.47 -3.41
N THR A 254 11.70 -12.93 -4.62
CA THR A 254 12.24 -11.58 -4.90
C THR A 254 11.16 -10.50 -5.08
N GLY A 255 9.88 -10.89 -5.15
CA GLY A 255 8.78 -10.00 -5.42
C GLY A 255 8.69 -9.49 -6.86
N ILE A 256 9.52 -9.99 -7.80
CA ILE A 256 9.53 -9.52 -9.20
C ILE A 256 8.40 -10.21 -10.00
N VAL A 257 7.17 -9.97 -9.55
CA VAL A 257 5.99 -10.72 -9.98
C VAL A 257 5.62 -10.55 -11.46
N GLN A 258 6.06 -9.49 -12.12
CA GLN A 258 5.86 -9.33 -13.56
C GLN A 258 6.67 -10.33 -14.42
N LYS A 259 7.57 -11.11 -13.82
CA LYS A 259 8.39 -12.13 -14.51
C LYS A 259 7.99 -13.56 -14.19
N ILE A 260 6.92 -13.77 -13.45
CA ILE A 260 6.46 -15.11 -13.05
C ILE A 260 6.09 -15.92 -14.29
N SER A 261 6.76 -17.08 -14.43
CA SER A 261 6.49 -18.03 -15.50
C SER A 261 5.26 -18.89 -15.22
N ASP A 262 4.79 -19.63 -16.21
CA ASP A 262 3.71 -20.60 -16.02
C ASP A 262 4.11 -21.72 -15.05
N GLU A 263 5.39 -22.10 -15.03
CA GLU A 263 5.94 -23.11 -14.11
C GLU A 263 5.86 -22.64 -12.65
N GLU A 264 6.33 -21.43 -12.37
CA GLU A 264 6.23 -20.85 -11.02
C GLU A 264 4.76 -20.64 -10.59
N PHE A 265 3.90 -20.22 -11.51
CA PHE A 265 2.49 -20.03 -11.19
C PHE A 265 1.77 -21.36 -10.91
N ARG A 266 2.11 -22.46 -11.64
CA ARG A 266 1.64 -23.80 -11.30
C ARG A 266 2.10 -24.27 -9.93
N GLU A 267 3.36 -23.98 -9.56
CA GLU A 267 3.87 -24.31 -8.22
C GLU A 267 3.08 -23.55 -7.13
N LEU A 268 2.71 -22.28 -7.38
CA LEU A 268 1.86 -21.51 -6.47
C LEU A 268 0.46 -22.10 -6.36
N LEU A 269 -0.18 -22.45 -7.49
CA LEU A 269 -1.53 -23.00 -7.53
C LEU A 269 -1.61 -24.40 -6.93
N GLY A 270 -0.54 -25.20 -7.06
CA GLY A 270 -0.54 -26.62 -6.71
C GLY A 270 -1.29 -27.51 -7.71
N HIS A 271 -1.68 -26.98 -8.87
CA HIS A 271 -2.34 -27.70 -9.96
C HIS A 271 -2.05 -27.01 -11.30
N GLU A 272 -2.47 -27.65 -12.40
CA GLU A 272 -2.31 -27.07 -13.73
C GLU A 272 -3.15 -25.78 -13.90
N ILE A 273 -2.61 -24.85 -14.68
CA ILE A 273 -3.32 -23.61 -15.03
C ILE A 273 -4.53 -24.00 -15.88
N PRO A 274 -5.75 -23.55 -15.54
CA PRO A 274 -6.94 -23.82 -16.33
C PRO A 274 -6.79 -23.35 -17.78
N ASN A 275 -7.53 -23.99 -18.70
CA ASN A 275 -7.51 -23.59 -20.10
C ASN A 275 -7.94 -22.12 -20.26
N ARG A 276 -7.08 -21.33 -20.88
CA ARG A 276 -7.26 -19.88 -21.09
C ARG A 276 -8.19 -19.55 -22.24
N ARG A 277 -8.39 -20.49 -23.15
CA ARG A 277 -9.19 -20.27 -24.36
C ARG A 277 -10.61 -20.80 -24.18
N TRP A 278 -11.53 -20.08 -24.78
CA TRP A 278 -12.90 -20.55 -24.85
C TRP A 278 -13.01 -21.78 -25.76
N SER A 279 -13.73 -22.81 -25.32
CA SER A 279 -13.89 -24.07 -26.04
C SER A 279 -14.95 -24.01 -27.16
N GLY A 280 -15.69 -22.90 -27.29
CA GLY A 280 -16.85 -22.77 -28.17
C GLY A 280 -18.15 -23.23 -27.54
N ASN A 281 -18.12 -23.88 -26.38
CA ASN A 281 -19.29 -24.32 -25.64
C ASN A 281 -19.50 -23.47 -24.39
N LEU A 282 -20.74 -23.03 -24.16
CA LEU A 282 -21.11 -22.31 -22.94
C LEU A 282 -21.06 -23.25 -21.73
N GLU A 283 -20.34 -22.84 -20.70
CA GLU A 283 -20.30 -23.47 -19.39
C GLU A 283 -21.00 -22.56 -18.36
N ILE A 284 -21.32 -23.10 -17.18
CA ILE A 284 -22.14 -22.40 -16.18
C ILE A 284 -21.53 -21.07 -15.71
N ASN A 285 -20.21 -20.92 -15.84
CA ASN A 285 -19.48 -19.72 -15.44
C ASN A 285 -19.05 -18.82 -16.60
N ASP A 286 -19.47 -19.12 -17.84
CA ASP A 286 -19.13 -18.30 -18.99
C ASP A 286 -19.97 -17.01 -19.00
N ALA A 287 -19.33 -15.88 -19.35
CA ALA A 287 -20.05 -14.63 -19.49
C ALA A 287 -20.98 -14.68 -20.70
N ILE A 288 -22.23 -14.24 -20.51
CA ILE A 288 -23.29 -14.27 -21.57
C ILE A 288 -23.01 -13.24 -22.69
N CYS A 289 -22.03 -12.33 -22.50
CA CYS A 289 -21.73 -11.20 -23.40
C CYS A 289 -20.41 -11.36 -24.16
N GLN A 290 -20.10 -12.53 -24.62
CA GLN A 290 -18.97 -12.74 -25.54
C GLN A 290 -19.41 -12.82 -26.98
#